data_e367e425b3985aae6ade8ef69e6c17b5
#
_entry.id   e367e425b3985aae6ade8ef69e6c17b5
#
_cell.length_a   1.000
_cell.length_b   1.000
_cell.length_c   1.000
_cell.angle_alpha   90.00
_cell.angle_beta   90.00
_cell.angle_gamma   90.00
#
_symmetry.space_group_name_H-M   'P 1'
#
loop_
_entity.id
_entity.type
_entity.pdbx_description
1 polymer ?
#
loop_
_entity_poly.entity_id
_entity_poly.type
_entity_poly.pdbx_seq_one_letter_code
_entity_poly.pdbx_strand_id
1 'polypeptide(L)'
;MYQLDGKVALVTGAGGKQGIGRSIATRLATEGASVAVCDLKDIGTPDWAGLSAVVDEIKCLGVRSVGLTGSVSNSKNVASLVEATLSEFGKIDILVNNAGAPAGPDRVPVVDLEEDVWDQVLSVNLKGTFLMSQAVSRHMIQRGGGGKIINMSSVSGKKGAARFAAYCSSKFGVIGFTQSLALEMAEHNVTVNAICPSLIETERVYGMASALKPSPETSTEEWRDVMVERAGASNPLGRIGQAQDVADVAAFLASSQADYLTGLAINVAGGSHMD
;
A
#
# COMPACT_ATOMS: atom_id res chain seq x y z
N MET A 1 -22.04 -2.97 -2.39
CA MET A 1 -21.52 -3.27 -1.02
C MET A 1 -20.90 -4.65 -1.03
N TYR A 2 -19.67 -4.76 -0.54
CA TYR A 2 -18.93 -6.02 -0.55
C TYR A 2 -19.15 -6.87 0.70
N GLN A 3 -19.90 -6.38 1.69
CA GLN A 3 -20.34 -7.09 2.90
C GLN A 3 -19.15 -7.66 3.69
N LEU A 4 -18.30 -6.76 4.20
CA LEU A 4 -17.16 -7.13 5.04
C LEU A 4 -17.49 -7.14 6.54
N ASP A 5 -18.80 -7.18 6.90
CA ASP A 5 -19.25 -7.23 8.27
C ASP A 5 -18.59 -8.39 9.03
N GLY A 6 -18.09 -8.10 10.20
CA GLY A 6 -17.38 -9.06 11.03
C GLY A 6 -15.98 -9.45 10.53
N LYS A 7 -15.49 -8.92 9.42
CA LYS A 7 -14.09 -9.08 8.98
C LYS A 7 -13.19 -8.10 9.70
N VAL A 8 -11.92 -8.45 9.84
CA VAL A 8 -10.87 -7.62 10.43
C VAL A 8 -9.78 -7.41 9.40
N ALA A 9 -9.49 -6.15 9.10
CA ALA A 9 -8.41 -5.74 8.20
C ALA A 9 -7.24 -5.13 8.97
N LEU A 10 -6.00 -5.43 8.53
CA LEU A 10 -4.78 -4.75 8.95
C LEU A 10 -4.20 -4.03 7.74
N VAL A 11 -4.12 -2.70 7.80
CA VAL A 11 -3.63 -1.84 6.70
C VAL A 11 -2.37 -1.11 7.13
N THR A 12 -1.26 -1.32 6.40
CA THR A 12 0.03 -0.69 6.71
C THR A 12 0.23 0.60 5.92
N GLY A 13 0.97 1.59 6.48
CA GLY A 13 1.25 2.87 5.83
C GLY A 13 -0.02 3.72 5.66
N ALA A 14 -0.85 3.83 6.69
CA ALA A 14 -2.17 4.44 6.61
C ALA A 14 -2.27 5.83 7.26
N GLY A 15 -1.17 6.42 7.79
CA GLY A 15 -1.22 7.68 8.54
C GLY A 15 -1.28 8.96 7.70
N GLY A 16 -1.06 8.89 6.37
CA GLY A 16 -1.05 10.06 5.49
C GLY A 16 -2.45 10.64 5.20
N LYS A 17 -2.58 11.98 5.21
CA LYS A 17 -3.85 12.70 4.99
C LYS A 17 -4.49 12.39 3.63
N GLN A 18 -3.70 12.27 2.57
CA GLN A 18 -4.15 11.96 1.20
C GLN A 18 -3.57 10.62 0.73
N GLY A 19 -3.24 9.71 1.68
CA GLY A 19 -2.58 8.45 1.38
C GLY A 19 -3.53 7.37 0.84
N ILE A 20 -3.00 6.50 -0.01
CA ILE A 20 -3.71 5.29 -0.48
C ILE A 20 -4.12 4.42 0.71
N GLY A 21 -3.24 4.25 1.71
CA GLY A 21 -3.53 3.41 2.89
C GLY A 21 -4.74 3.90 3.69
N ARG A 22 -4.87 5.23 3.91
CA ARG A 22 -6.06 5.81 4.54
C ARG A 22 -7.31 5.54 3.71
N SER A 23 -7.28 5.80 2.41
CA SER A 23 -8.44 5.56 1.53
C SER A 23 -8.85 4.09 1.54
N ILE A 24 -7.90 3.15 1.52
CA ILE A 24 -8.22 1.72 1.63
C ILE A 24 -8.84 1.40 2.99
N ALA A 25 -8.23 1.87 4.09
CA ALA A 25 -8.74 1.63 5.44
C ALA A 25 -10.17 2.14 5.62
N THR A 26 -10.43 3.38 5.20
CA THR A 26 -11.77 3.99 5.25
C THR A 26 -12.76 3.24 4.34
N ARG A 27 -12.34 2.82 3.12
CA ARG A 27 -13.19 2.06 2.22
C ARG A 27 -13.56 0.68 2.79
N LEU A 28 -12.61 -0.06 3.37
CA LEU A 28 -12.89 -1.34 4.02
C LEU A 28 -13.85 -1.17 5.22
N ALA A 29 -13.68 -0.09 5.98
CA ALA A 29 -14.57 0.27 7.09
C ALA A 29 -16.00 0.58 6.61
N THR A 30 -16.14 1.31 5.49
CA THR A 30 -17.46 1.59 4.85
C THR A 30 -18.16 0.31 4.41
N GLU A 31 -17.40 -0.74 4.08
CA GLU A 31 -17.94 -2.07 3.73
C GLU A 31 -18.22 -2.95 4.98
N GLY A 32 -18.03 -2.43 6.21
CA GLY A 32 -18.37 -3.10 7.48
C GLY A 32 -17.18 -3.76 8.20
N ALA A 33 -15.95 -3.70 7.66
CA ALA A 33 -14.79 -4.30 8.33
C ALA A 33 -14.34 -3.47 9.54
N SER A 34 -13.94 -4.14 10.62
CA SER A 34 -13.11 -3.54 11.66
C SER A 34 -11.67 -3.40 11.15
N VAL A 35 -10.99 -2.29 11.45
CA VAL A 35 -9.71 -1.99 10.81
C VAL A 35 -8.64 -1.61 11.85
N ALA A 36 -7.53 -2.36 11.87
CA ALA A 36 -6.28 -1.91 12.43
C ALA A 36 -5.51 -1.14 11.36
N VAL A 37 -5.09 0.07 11.67
CA VAL A 37 -4.21 0.87 10.80
C VAL A 37 -2.85 1.01 11.45
N CYS A 38 -1.78 0.89 10.68
CA CYS A 38 -0.45 1.14 11.23
C CYS A 38 0.41 2.03 10.33
N ASP A 39 1.35 2.72 10.97
CA ASP A 39 2.38 3.49 10.30
C ASP A 39 3.68 3.47 11.11
N LEU A 40 4.79 3.94 10.51
CA LEU A 40 6.08 4.01 11.18
C LEU A 40 6.02 4.85 12.46
N LYS A 41 5.27 5.95 12.42
CA LYS A 41 5.07 6.91 13.51
C LYS A 41 3.65 7.49 13.42
N ASP A 42 3.11 7.90 14.55
CA ASP A 42 1.90 8.74 14.59
C ASP A 42 2.34 10.22 14.57
N ILE A 43 2.68 10.71 13.37
CA ILE A 43 3.11 12.10 13.20
C ILE A 43 1.99 12.87 12.51
N GLY A 44 1.39 13.78 13.26
CA GLY A 44 0.48 14.77 12.72
C GLY A 44 1.22 15.97 12.12
N THR A 45 0.49 16.74 11.32
CA THR A 45 0.81 18.11 10.91
C THR A 45 -0.17 19.06 11.61
N PRO A 46 0.02 20.40 11.55
CA PRO A 46 -0.93 21.33 12.20
C PRO A 46 -2.39 21.15 11.79
N ASP A 47 -2.63 20.61 10.59
CA ASP A 47 -3.95 20.40 10.00
C ASP A 47 -4.35 18.92 9.85
N TRP A 48 -3.56 17.99 10.39
CA TRP A 48 -3.79 16.57 10.32
C TRP A 48 -3.18 15.81 11.51
N ALA A 49 -4.00 15.10 12.28
CA ALA A 49 -3.55 14.42 13.49
C ALA A 49 -2.90 13.03 13.23
N GLY A 50 -2.50 12.74 11.98
CA GLY A 50 -1.81 11.50 11.66
C GLY A 50 -2.69 10.26 11.75
N LEU A 51 -2.14 9.19 12.31
CA LEU A 51 -2.80 7.89 12.41
C LEU A 51 -4.05 7.93 13.28
N SER A 52 -4.05 8.75 14.34
CA SER A 52 -5.21 8.93 15.22
C SER A 52 -6.41 9.51 14.49
N ALA A 53 -6.21 10.45 13.55
CA ALA A 53 -7.30 10.97 12.73
C ALA A 53 -7.95 9.88 11.86
N VAL A 54 -7.16 8.98 11.30
CA VAL A 54 -7.69 7.85 10.51
C VAL A 54 -8.52 6.90 11.39
N VAL A 55 -8.06 6.64 12.60
CA VAL A 55 -8.80 5.81 13.58
C VAL A 55 -10.15 6.44 13.91
N ASP A 56 -10.18 7.75 14.16
CA ASP A 56 -11.41 8.46 14.47
C ASP A 56 -12.39 8.48 13.28
N GLU A 57 -11.89 8.71 12.07
CA GLU A 57 -12.70 8.61 10.83
C GLU A 57 -13.35 7.23 10.70
N ILE A 58 -12.58 6.15 10.92
CA ILE A 58 -13.10 4.79 10.84
C ILE A 58 -14.15 4.52 11.91
N LYS A 59 -13.91 4.98 13.15
CA LYS A 59 -14.89 4.85 14.24
C LYS A 59 -16.20 5.60 13.96
N CYS A 60 -16.13 6.75 13.29
CA CYS A 60 -17.33 7.49 12.86
C CYS A 60 -18.19 6.71 11.84
N LEU A 61 -17.63 5.72 11.15
CA LEU A 61 -18.38 4.80 10.28
C LEU A 61 -19.08 3.66 11.02
N GLY A 62 -18.97 3.62 12.36
CA GLY A 62 -19.66 2.63 13.20
C GLY A 62 -18.94 1.30 13.39
N VAL A 63 -17.69 1.19 12.97
CA VAL A 63 -16.87 -0.02 13.13
C VAL A 63 -15.71 0.22 14.10
N ARG A 64 -15.13 -0.88 14.63
CA ARG A 64 -13.98 -0.79 15.54
C ARG A 64 -12.71 -0.44 14.76
N SER A 65 -11.85 0.38 15.36
CA SER A 65 -10.53 0.72 14.82
C SER A 65 -9.49 0.93 15.91
N VAL A 66 -8.24 0.58 15.60
CA VAL A 66 -7.04 0.84 16.42
C VAL A 66 -5.89 1.34 15.54
N GLY A 67 -5.14 2.30 16.07
CA GLY A 67 -3.91 2.81 15.47
C GLY A 67 -2.69 2.19 16.14
N LEU A 68 -1.75 1.68 15.35
CA LEU A 68 -0.54 1.01 15.82
C LEU A 68 0.69 1.64 15.17
N THR A 69 1.78 1.79 15.93
CA THR A 69 3.04 2.34 15.40
C THR A 69 4.13 1.29 15.36
N GLY A 70 4.86 1.23 14.25
CA GLY A 70 5.96 0.29 14.09
C GLY A 70 6.48 0.19 12.67
N SER A 71 7.74 -0.20 12.52
CA SER A 71 8.38 -0.40 11.23
C SER A 71 8.05 -1.77 10.65
N VAL A 72 7.51 -1.80 9.43
CA VAL A 72 7.27 -3.05 8.69
C VAL A 72 8.57 -3.75 8.29
N SER A 73 9.71 -3.03 8.24
CA SER A 73 11.02 -3.60 7.89
C SER A 73 11.74 -4.25 9.07
N ASN A 74 11.17 -4.19 10.28
CA ASN A 74 11.71 -4.78 11.51
C ASN A 74 10.82 -5.92 12.00
N SER A 75 11.37 -7.13 12.07
CA SER A 75 10.61 -8.34 12.43
C SER A 75 10.00 -8.30 13.84
N LYS A 76 10.65 -7.65 14.82
CA LYS A 76 10.10 -7.49 16.17
C LYS A 76 8.91 -6.54 16.17
N ASN A 77 9.00 -5.41 15.44
CA ASN A 77 7.86 -4.49 15.29
C ASN A 77 6.70 -5.17 14.56
N VAL A 78 6.98 -5.94 13.51
CA VAL A 78 5.95 -6.71 12.79
C VAL A 78 5.23 -7.69 13.73
N ALA A 79 5.98 -8.43 14.54
CA ALA A 79 5.38 -9.33 15.53
C ALA A 79 4.46 -8.57 16.51
N SER A 80 4.92 -7.42 17.04
CA SER A 80 4.12 -6.58 17.94
C SER A 80 2.87 -6.00 17.26
N LEU A 81 2.95 -5.57 16.00
CA LEU A 81 1.80 -5.05 15.23
C LEU A 81 0.72 -6.13 15.03
N VAL A 82 1.15 -7.34 14.67
CA VAL A 82 0.23 -8.47 14.48
C VAL A 82 -0.38 -8.90 15.82
N GLU A 83 0.41 -9.05 16.87
CA GLU A 83 -0.05 -9.41 18.21
C GLU A 83 -1.04 -8.39 18.77
N ALA A 84 -0.76 -7.09 18.65
CA ALA A 84 -1.67 -6.03 19.09
C ALA A 84 -2.99 -6.06 18.31
N THR A 85 -2.95 -6.32 16.99
CA THR A 85 -4.16 -6.48 16.17
C THR A 85 -4.98 -7.71 16.63
N LEU A 86 -4.31 -8.82 16.89
CA LEU A 86 -4.96 -10.04 17.38
C LEU A 86 -5.55 -9.86 18.79
N SER A 87 -4.84 -9.16 19.66
CA SER A 87 -5.33 -8.83 21.01
C SER A 87 -6.60 -7.98 20.96
N GLU A 88 -6.66 -7.00 20.04
CA GLU A 88 -7.80 -6.09 19.91
C GLU A 88 -9.01 -6.77 19.24
N PHE A 89 -8.81 -7.56 18.19
CA PHE A 89 -9.90 -8.05 17.34
C PHE A 89 -10.08 -9.57 17.36
N GLY A 90 -9.13 -10.33 17.90
CA GLY A 90 -9.15 -11.79 17.94
C GLY A 90 -8.73 -12.49 16.65
N LYS A 91 -8.65 -11.76 15.54
CA LYS A 91 -8.31 -12.31 14.22
C LYS A 91 -7.81 -11.26 13.24
N ILE A 92 -7.26 -11.72 12.11
CA ILE A 92 -6.97 -10.91 10.91
C ILE A 92 -7.49 -11.69 9.70
N ASP A 93 -8.47 -11.15 9.00
CA ASP A 93 -9.05 -11.73 7.78
C ASP A 93 -8.44 -11.15 6.52
N ILE A 94 -8.01 -9.87 6.57
CA ILE A 94 -7.51 -9.10 5.43
C ILE A 94 -6.20 -8.42 5.83
N LEU A 95 -5.15 -8.61 5.05
CA LEU A 95 -3.91 -7.84 5.16
C LEU A 95 -3.73 -6.97 3.92
N VAL A 96 -3.48 -5.68 4.12
CA VAL A 96 -3.08 -4.77 3.04
C VAL A 96 -1.67 -4.25 3.31
N ASN A 97 -0.71 -4.74 2.55
CA ASN A 97 0.68 -4.29 2.55
C ASN A 97 0.82 -3.04 1.68
N ASN A 98 0.50 -1.87 2.25
CA ASN A 98 0.56 -0.59 1.55
C ASN A 98 1.78 0.26 1.95
N ALA A 99 2.40 0.04 3.09
CA ALA A 99 3.58 0.78 3.52
C ALA A 99 4.67 0.79 2.45
N GLY A 100 5.27 1.96 2.22
CA GLY A 100 6.34 2.12 1.24
C GLY A 100 7.28 3.25 1.62
N ALA A 101 8.55 3.12 1.25
CA ALA A 101 9.56 4.15 1.46
C ALA A 101 9.15 5.46 0.76
N PRO A 102 9.41 6.63 1.35
CA PRO A 102 9.13 7.91 0.71
C PRO A 102 9.90 8.03 -0.61
N ALA A 103 9.35 8.76 -1.58
CA ALA A 103 10.06 9.12 -2.79
C ALA A 103 11.05 10.27 -2.49
N GLY A 104 12.22 10.24 -3.10
CA GLY A 104 13.20 11.30 -2.91
C GLY A 104 14.62 10.85 -3.29
N PRO A 105 15.49 10.50 -2.32
CA PRO A 105 16.90 10.19 -2.56
C PRO A 105 17.15 9.07 -3.57
N ASP A 106 16.19 8.14 -3.73
CA ASP A 106 16.25 7.03 -4.67
C ASP A 106 15.94 7.42 -6.14
N ARG A 107 15.65 8.72 -6.42
CA ARG A 107 15.29 9.21 -7.77
C ARG A 107 16.50 9.77 -8.51
N VAL A 108 17.58 9.01 -8.56
CA VAL A 108 18.86 9.35 -9.19
C VAL A 108 19.28 8.31 -10.23
N PRO A 109 20.22 8.61 -11.15
CA PRO A 109 20.86 7.60 -11.99
C PRO A 109 21.47 6.48 -11.13
N VAL A 110 21.51 5.26 -11.66
CA VAL A 110 22.06 4.09 -10.91
C VAL A 110 23.49 4.30 -10.46
N VAL A 111 24.28 4.99 -11.25
CA VAL A 111 25.70 5.27 -10.95
C VAL A 111 25.89 6.21 -9.76
N ASP A 112 24.84 6.95 -9.39
CA ASP A 112 24.83 7.92 -8.28
C ASP A 112 23.96 7.44 -7.11
N LEU A 113 23.38 6.22 -7.19
CA LEU A 113 22.48 5.70 -6.17
C LEU A 113 23.28 5.10 -5.02
N GLU A 114 23.19 5.74 -3.86
CA GLU A 114 23.83 5.26 -2.63
C GLU A 114 23.25 3.91 -2.16
N GLU A 115 24.11 3.02 -1.67
CA GLU A 115 23.74 1.67 -1.20
C GLU A 115 22.68 1.72 -0.08
N ASP A 116 22.87 2.60 0.91
CA ASP A 116 21.93 2.76 2.03
C ASP A 116 20.53 3.18 1.57
N VAL A 117 20.45 4.01 0.52
CA VAL A 117 19.17 4.44 -0.07
C VAL A 117 18.50 3.28 -0.80
N TRP A 118 19.27 2.49 -1.55
CA TRP A 118 18.81 1.26 -2.18
C TRP A 118 18.26 0.30 -1.12
N ASP A 119 19.01 0.00 -0.09
CA ASP A 119 18.65 -0.92 0.99
C ASP A 119 17.41 -0.45 1.74
N GLN A 120 17.28 0.84 2.02
CA GLN A 120 16.09 1.41 2.66
C GLN A 120 14.83 1.14 1.83
N VAL A 121 14.88 1.38 0.51
CA VAL A 121 13.73 1.17 -0.38
C VAL A 121 13.33 -0.30 -0.42
N LEU A 122 14.30 -1.22 -0.59
CA LEU A 122 14.03 -2.65 -0.60
C LEU A 122 13.56 -3.16 0.76
N SER A 123 14.16 -2.66 1.83
CA SER A 123 13.81 -3.05 3.20
C SER A 123 12.37 -2.70 3.55
N VAL A 124 11.88 -1.52 3.16
CA VAL A 124 10.48 -1.13 3.42
C VAL A 124 9.53 -1.80 2.45
N ASN A 125 9.77 -1.65 1.14
CA ASN A 125 8.80 -2.02 0.12
C ASN A 125 8.68 -3.54 -0.07
N LEU A 126 9.80 -4.27 -0.08
CA LEU A 126 9.82 -5.70 -0.38
C LEU A 126 9.94 -6.55 0.88
N LYS A 127 10.97 -6.32 1.70
CA LYS A 127 11.15 -7.07 2.94
C LYS A 127 9.99 -6.81 3.92
N GLY A 128 9.49 -5.57 4.01
CA GLY A 128 8.33 -5.24 4.84
C GLY A 128 7.08 -5.99 4.42
N THR A 129 6.79 -6.03 3.11
CA THR A 129 5.70 -6.84 2.54
C THR A 129 5.87 -8.33 2.88
N PHE A 130 7.08 -8.87 2.75
CA PHE A 130 7.38 -10.26 3.14
C PHE A 130 7.12 -10.51 4.63
N LEU A 131 7.69 -9.69 5.52
CA LEU A 131 7.58 -9.90 6.98
C LEU A 131 6.14 -9.84 7.47
N MET A 132 5.36 -8.83 7.01
CA MET A 132 3.96 -8.71 7.36
C MET A 132 3.13 -9.88 6.83
N SER A 133 3.34 -10.25 5.56
CA SER A 133 2.65 -11.39 4.96
C SER A 133 3.00 -12.69 5.68
N GLN A 134 4.27 -12.94 6.02
CA GLN A 134 4.70 -14.13 6.74
C GLN A 134 4.01 -14.23 8.11
N ALA A 135 3.99 -13.14 8.88
CA ALA A 135 3.39 -13.15 10.21
C ALA A 135 1.87 -13.38 10.15
N VAL A 136 1.18 -12.69 9.23
CA VAL A 136 -0.28 -12.84 9.08
C VAL A 136 -0.64 -14.18 8.45
N SER A 137 0.13 -14.70 7.48
CA SER A 137 -0.11 -16.04 6.89
C SER A 137 -0.03 -17.14 7.95
N ARG A 138 0.95 -17.09 8.86
CA ARG A 138 1.01 -18.05 9.99
C ARG A 138 -0.27 -18.05 10.82
N HIS A 139 -0.79 -16.86 11.13
CA HIS A 139 -2.06 -16.73 11.84
C HIS A 139 -3.24 -17.28 11.01
N MET A 140 -3.33 -16.94 9.72
CA MET A 140 -4.42 -17.41 8.84
C MET A 140 -4.42 -18.94 8.70
N ILE A 141 -3.25 -19.55 8.55
CA ILE A 141 -3.07 -21.01 8.51
C ILE A 141 -3.55 -21.65 9.83
N GLN A 142 -3.04 -21.15 10.96
CA GLN A 142 -3.38 -21.67 12.29
C GLN A 142 -4.87 -21.53 12.63
N ARG A 143 -5.47 -20.39 12.27
CA ARG A 143 -6.89 -20.13 12.52
C ARG A 143 -7.79 -20.97 11.60
N GLY A 144 -7.37 -21.24 10.37
CA GLY A 144 -8.22 -21.75 9.29
C GLY A 144 -9.21 -20.70 8.78
N GLY A 145 -10.11 -21.13 7.88
CA GLY A 145 -11.22 -20.29 7.37
C GLY A 145 -10.83 -19.26 6.31
N GLY A 146 -9.62 -19.36 5.73
CA GLY A 146 -9.18 -18.51 4.62
C GLY A 146 -8.77 -17.09 4.99
N GLY A 147 -8.53 -16.26 3.97
CA GLY A 147 -8.11 -14.87 4.15
C GLY A 147 -7.79 -14.17 2.84
N LYS A 148 -7.43 -12.89 2.94
CA LYS A 148 -7.07 -12.03 1.80
C LYS A 148 -5.78 -11.29 2.10
N ILE A 149 -4.81 -11.37 1.20
CA ILE A 149 -3.56 -10.59 1.26
C ILE A 149 -3.49 -9.73 0.00
N ILE A 150 -3.37 -8.42 0.18
CA ILE A 150 -3.31 -7.43 -0.89
C ILE A 150 -2.01 -6.67 -0.77
N ASN A 151 -1.15 -6.80 -1.77
CA ASN A 151 0.17 -6.18 -1.81
C ASN A 151 0.17 -4.97 -2.74
N MET A 152 0.67 -3.82 -2.27
CA MET A 152 0.80 -2.64 -3.11
C MET A 152 2.09 -2.70 -3.91
N SER A 153 1.97 -3.06 -5.20
CA SER A 153 3.03 -2.89 -6.19
C SER A 153 2.91 -1.51 -6.87
N SER A 154 3.13 -1.43 -8.15
CA SER A 154 3.04 -0.26 -9.03
C SER A 154 3.10 -0.71 -10.49
N VAL A 155 2.70 0.11 -11.44
CA VAL A 155 3.07 -0.07 -12.86
C VAL A 155 4.60 -0.10 -13.03
N SER A 156 5.36 0.53 -12.12
CA SER A 156 6.82 0.44 -12.03
C SER A 156 7.32 -0.94 -11.56
N GLY A 157 6.45 -1.84 -11.15
CA GLY A 157 6.73 -3.26 -10.90
C GLY A 157 6.56 -4.13 -12.14
N LYS A 158 6.13 -3.55 -13.27
CA LYS A 158 5.93 -4.22 -14.56
C LYS A 158 6.79 -3.60 -15.67
N LYS A 159 7.20 -2.34 -15.50
CA LYS A 159 8.02 -1.61 -16.46
C LYS A 159 9.05 -0.76 -15.71
N GLY A 160 10.31 -0.85 -16.15
CA GLY A 160 11.38 -0.02 -15.61
C GLY A 160 11.25 1.45 -16.04
N ALA A 161 11.78 2.34 -15.21
CA ALA A 161 11.89 3.77 -15.50
C ALA A 161 13.27 4.28 -15.09
N ALA A 162 13.84 5.20 -15.88
CA ALA A 162 15.11 5.84 -15.54
C ALA A 162 15.00 6.58 -14.19
N ARG A 163 16.05 6.51 -13.38
CA ARG A 163 16.12 7.10 -12.02
C ARG A 163 15.18 6.45 -10.99
N PHE A 164 14.64 5.27 -11.27
CA PHE A 164 13.71 4.54 -10.38
C PHE A 164 14.24 3.14 -10.03
N ALA A 165 15.54 2.89 -10.13
CA ALA A 165 16.11 1.54 -10.02
C ALA A 165 15.70 0.81 -8.74
N ALA A 166 15.93 1.39 -7.56
CA ALA A 166 15.56 0.77 -6.29
C ALA A 166 14.03 0.55 -6.19
N TYR A 167 13.25 1.55 -6.56
CA TYR A 167 11.79 1.47 -6.52
C TYR A 167 11.25 0.41 -7.48
N CYS A 168 11.67 0.42 -8.76
CA CYS A 168 11.25 -0.59 -9.73
C CYS A 168 11.63 -1.99 -9.23
N SER A 169 12.87 -2.21 -8.83
CA SER A 169 13.33 -3.51 -8.32
C SER A 169 12.48 -3.99 -7.14
N SER A 170 12.17 -3.10 -6.20
CA SER A 170 11.30 -3.45 -5.07
C SER A 170 9.88 -3.84 -5.51
N LYS A 171 9.30 -3.13 -6.49
CA LYS A 171 7.92 -3.36 -6.95
C LYS A 171 7.79 -4.57 -7.88
N PHE A 172 8.80 -4.88 -8.72
CA PHE A 172 8.92 -6.15 -9.42
C PHE A 172 9.02 -7.32 -8.42
N GLY A 173 9.86 -7.17 -7.38
CA GLY A 173 9.99 -8.16 -6.31
C GLY A 173 8.67 -8.44 -5.59
N VAL A 174 7.85 -7.42 -5.34
CA VAL A 174 6.51 -7.59 -4.74
C VAL A 174 5.60 -8.42 -5.63
N ILE A 175 5.64 -8.27 -6.96
CA ILE A 175 4.85 -9.10 -7.89
C ILE A 175 5.29 -10.56 -7.84
N GLY A 176 6.60 -10.82 -7.95
CA GLY A 176 7.13 -12.19 -7.85
C GLY A 176 6.81 -12.84 -6.49
N PHE A 177 6.97 -12.09 -5.39
CA PHE A 177 6.59 -12.55 -4.05
C PHE A 177 5.09 -12.87 -3.96
N THR A 178 4.23 -12.01 -4.53
CA THR A 178 2.77 -12.22 -4.56
C THR A 178 2.41 -13.54 -5.24
N GLN A 179 3.02 -13.84 -6.38
CA GLN A 179 2.78 -15.08 -7.12
C GLN A 179 3.21 -16.31 -6.33
N SER A 180 4.41 -16.29 -5.74
CA SER A 180 4.91 -17.39 -4.92
C SER A 180 4.02 -17.65 -3.71
N LEU A 181 3.70 -16.60 -2.96
CA LEU A 181 2.85 -16.71 -1.78
C LEU A 181 1.41 -17.16 -2.13
N ALA A 182 0.88 -16.75 -3.29
CA ALA A 182 -0.43 -17.16 -3.76
C ALA A 182 -0.51 -18.67 -3.95
N LEU A 183 0.53 -19.28 -4.52
CA LEU A 183 0.61 -20.73 -4.72
C LEU A 183 0.68 -21.48 -3.38
N GLU A 184 1.46 -20.99 -2.43
CA GLU A 184 1.61 -21.59 -1.11
C GLU A 184 0.32 -21.48 -0.27
N MET A 185 -0.38 -20.36 -0.37
CA MET A 185 -1.54 -20.06 0.47
C MET A 185 -2.88 -20.59 -0.08
N ALA A 186 -2.88 -21.10 -1.33
CA ALA A 186 -4.08 -21.59 -1.99
C ALA A 186 -4.73 -22.77 -1.23
N GLU A 187 -3.95 -23.72 -0.72
CA GLU A 187 -4.44 -24.84 0.08
C GLU A 187 -5.13 -24.43 1.38
N HIS A 188 -4.85 -23.20 1.85
CA HIS A 188 -5.45 -22.62 3.06
C HIS A 188 -6.64 -21.69 2.74
N ASN A 189 -7.10 -21.64 1.49
CA ASN A 189 -8.16 -20.72 1.01
C ASN A 189 -7.82 -19.25 1.25
N VAL A 190 -6.55 -18.86 1.18
CA VAL A 190 -6.09 -17.48 1.24
C VAL A 190 -5.72 -17.02 -0.16
N THR A 191 -6.36 -15.96 -0.64
CA THR A 191 -5.98 -15.33 -1.91
C THR A 191 -4.92 -14.26 -1.67
N VAL A 192 -3.94 -14.16 -2.57
CA VAL A 192 -2.86 -13.17 -2.51
C VAL A 192 -2.77 -12.47 -3.85
N ASN A 193 -3.01 -11.16 -3.88
CA ASN A 193 -2.99 -10.37 -5.11
C ASN A 193 -2.19 -9.08 -4.92
N ALA A 194 -1.66 -8.54 -6.01
CA ALA A 194 -1.02 -7.24 -6.04
C ALA A 194 -1.89 -6.21 -6.79
N ILE A 195 -1.90 -4.97 -6.30
CA ILE A 195 -2.44 -3.83 -7.02
C ILE A 195 -1.25 -3.03 -7.56
N CYS A 196 -1.34 -2.61 -8.82
CA CYS A 196 -0.32 -1.87 -9.55
C CYS A 196 -0.84 -0.49 -9.96
N PRO A 197 -0.84 0.52 -9.06
CA PRO A 197 -1.26 1.86 -9.42
C PRO A 197 -0.27 2.53 -10.37
N SER A 198 -0.77 3.42 -11.24
CA SER A 198 0.03 4.44 -11.92
C SER A 198 0.29 5.64 -11.00
N LEU A 199 0.43 6.84 -11.54
CA LEU A 199 0.52 8.05 -10.72
C LEU A 199 -0.83 8.31 -10.04
N ILE A 200 -0.81 8.32 -8.71
CA ILE A 200 -1.99 8.58 -7.86
C ILE A 200 -1.78 9.92 -7.14
N GLU A 201 -2.79 10.75 -7.11
CA GLU A 201 -2.81 12.03 -6.41
C GLU A 201 -2.70 11.79 -4.89
N THR A 202 -1.50 11.99 -4.36
CA THR A 202 -1.15 11.79 -2.95
C THR A 202 -0.01 12.73 -2.56
N GLU A 203 0.25 12.86 -1.27
CA GLU A 203 1.41 13.62 -0.74
C GLU A 203 2.75 13.13 -1.31
N ARG A 204 2.83 11.85 -1.72
CA ARG A 204 4.03 11.27 -2.34
C ARG A 204 4.42 11.95 -3.65
N VAL A 205 3.45 12.52 -4.39
CA VAL A 205 3.71 13.23 -5.66
C VAL A 205 4.57 14.46 -5.43
N TYR A 206 4.40 15.15 -4.30
CA TYR A 206 5.23 16.29 -3.92
C TYR A 206 6.70 15.90 -3.71
N GLY A 207 6.95 14.83 -2.94
CA GLY A 207 8.32 14.31 -2.74
C GLY A 207 8.97 13.86 -4.05
N MET A 208 8.20 13.26 -4.94
CA MET A 208 8.66 12.86 -6.27
C MET A 208 8.98 14.07 -7.15
N ALA A 209 8.13 15.10 -7.13
CA ALA A 209 8.37 16.35 -7.85
C ALA A 209 9.62 17.07 -7.35
N SER A 210 9.82 17.14 -6.04
CA SER A 210 11.03 17.72 -5.43
C SER A 210 12.31 17.03 -5.92
N ALA A 211 12.29 15.69 -6.05
CA ALA A 211 13.46 14.92 -6.48
C ALA A 211 13.70 14.93 -8.00
N LEU A 212 12.66 15.15 -8.79
CA LEU A 212 12.72 15.07 -10.27
C LEU A 212 12.69 16.42 -10.99
N LYS A 213 12.59 17.53 -10.26
CA LYS A 213 12.58 18.86 -10.88
C LYS A 213 13.85 19.10 -11.70
N PRO A 214 13.74 19.83 -12.83
CA PRO A 214 14.83 19.95 -13.80
C PRO A 214 16.01 20.81 -13.29
N SER A 215 15.77 21.73 -12.36
CA SER A 215 16.80 22.55 -11.74
C SER A 215 16.45 22.90 -10.28
N PRO A 216 17.44 23.30 -9.45
CA PRO A 216 17.18 23.74 -8.06
C PRO A 216 16.24 24.96 -7.97
N GLU A 217 16.26 25.83 -8.98
CA GLU A 217 15.45 27.05 -9.05
C GLU A 217 13.99 26.78 -9.39
N THR A 218 13.68 25.62 -9.98
CA THR A 218 12.29 25.23 -10.30
C THR A 218 11.52 25.01 -9.00
N SER A 219 10.36 25.67 -8.85
CA SER A 219 9.46 25.41 -7.73
C SER A 219 8.98 23.95 -7.73
N THR A 220 8.94 23.34 -6.55
CA THR A 220 8.44 21.95 -6.42
C THR A 220 6.97 21.88 -6.74
N GLU A 221 6.17 22.87 -6.36
CA GLU A 221 4.75 22.99 -6.64
C GLU A 221 4.49 23.10 -8.14
N GLU A 222 5.17 24.03 -8.83
CA GLU A 222 5.03 24.20 -10.27
C GLU A 222 5.41 22.92 -11.03
N TRP A 223 6.52 22.28 -10.62
CA TRP A 223 6.93 21.03 -11.26
C TRP A 223 5.97 19.87 -10.98
N ARG A 224 5.42 19.79 -9.76
CA ARG A 224 4.35 18.85 -9.42
C ARG A 224 3.16 19.01 -10.36
N ASP A 225 2.69 20.23 -10.57
CA ASP A 225 1.53 20.52 -11.43
C ASP A 225 1.82 20.12 -12.89
N VAL A 226 3.02 20.46 -13.38
CA VAL A 226 3.46 20.00 -14.72
C VAL A 226 3.50 18.46 -14.82
N MET A 227 3.97 17.76 -13.78
CA MET A 227 4.00 16.30 -13.77
C MET A 227 2.59 15.70 -13.78
N VAL A 228 1.68 16.25 -12.97
CA VAL A 228 0.28 15.81 -12.88
C VAL A 228 -0.44 16.04 -14.20
N GLU A 229 -0.31 17.23 -14.79
CA GLU A 229 -0.90 17.58 -16.09
C GLU A 229 -0.42 16.65 -17.20
N ARG A 230 0.90 16.47 -17.34
CA ARG A 230 1.50 15.57 -18.35
C ARG A 230 1.05 14.13 -18.17
N ALA A 231 1.03 13.62 -16.93
CA ALA A 231 0.58 12.28 -16.65
C ALA A 231 -0.90 12.11 -16.96
N GLY A 232 -1.73 13.10 -16.60
CA GLY A 232 -3.16 13.11 -16.93
C GLY A 232 -3.41 13.14 -18.44
N ALA A 233 -2.71 14.02 -19.17
CA ALA A 233 -2.83 14.14 -20.63
C ALA A 233 -2.38 12.86 -21.38
N SER A 234 -1.40 12.13 -20.83
CA SER A 234 -0.93 10.87 -21.41
C SER A 234 -1.80 9.66 -21.04
N ASN A 235 -2.71 9.81 -20.09
CA ASN A 235 -3.56 8.74 -19.64
C ASN A 235 -4.82 8.66 -20.48
N PRO A 236 -5.19 7.51 -21.08
CA PRO A 236 -6.42 7.36 -21.86
C PRO A 236 -7.70 7.86 -21.18
N LEU A 237 -7.82 7.75 -19.86
CA LEU A 237 -8.96 8.32 -19.11
C LEU A 237 -8.83 9.82 -18.79
N GLY A 238 -7.81 10.52 -19.31
CA GLY A 238 -7.66 11.97 -19.24
C GLY A 238 -7.35 12.54 -17.84
N ARG A 239 -7.00 11.70 -16.86
CA ARG A 239 -6.64 12.12 -15.50
C ARG A 239 -5.63 11.17 -14.85
N ILE A 240 -4.94 11.65 -13.82
CA ILE A 240 -4.22 10.75 -12.92
C ILE A 240 -5.21 10.01 -11.99
N GLY A 241 -4.76 8.92 -11.36
CA GLY A 241 -5.58 8.18 -10.41
C GLY A 241 -5.79 8.95 -9.10
N GLN A 242 -6.89 8.66 -8.42
CA GLN A 242 -7.17 9.10 -7.06
C GLN A 242 -6.95 7.93 -6.09
N ALA A 243 -6.66 8.22 -4.82
CA ALA A 243 -6.50 7.17 -3.81
C ALA A 243 -7.76 6.27 -3.70
N GLN A 244 -8.93 6.84 -3.99
CA GLN A 244 -10.20 6.11 -4.03
C GLN A 244 -10.25 5.07 -5.15
N ASP A 245 -9.68 5.34 -6.34
CA ASP A 245 -9.64 4.36 -7.43
C ASP A 245 -8.90 3.07 -7.00
N VAL A 246 -7.85 3.22 -6.19
CA VAL A 246 -7.09 2.10 -5.62
C VAL A 246 -7.86 1.41 -4.50
N ALA A 247 -8.52 2.18 -3.64
CA ALA A 247 -9.30 1.67 -2.52
C ALA A 247 -10.50 0.81 -2.98
N ASP A 248 -11.13 1.19 -4.09
CA ASP A 248 -12.24 0.43 -4.67
C ASP A 248 -11.81 -0.96 -5.15
N VAL A 249 -10.64 -1.06 -5.80
CA VAL A 249 -10.06 -2.35 -6.20
C VAL A 249 -9.63 -3.16 -4.98
N ALA A 250 -9.06 -2.52 -3.95
CA ALA A 250 -8.68 -3.20 -2.71
C ALA A 250 -9.91 -3.79 -1.99
N ALA A 251 -11.02 -3.05 -1.92
CA ALA A 251 -12.27 -3.55 -1.33
C ALA A 251 -12.87 -4.72 -2.13
N PHE A 252 -12.83 -4.66 -3.47
CA PHE A 252 -13.21 -5.79 -4.31
C PHE A 252 -12.37 -7.03 -4.02
N LEU A 253 -11.04 -6.90 -4.00
CA LEU A 253 -10.12 -8.01 -3.72
C LEU A 253 -10.27 -8.56 -2.30
N ALA A 254 -10.70 -7.74 -1.34
CA ALA A 254 -10.98 -8.14 0.03
C ALA A 254 -12.30 -8.93 0.17
N SER A 255 -13.19 -8.87 -0.81
CA SER A 255 -14.52 -9.45 -0.77
C SER A 255 -14.55 -10.91 -1.28
N SER A 256 -15.68 -11.58 -1.06
CA SER A 256 -15.96 -12.91 -1.61
C SER A 256 -16.14 -12.90 -3.14
N GLN A 257 -16.40 -11.75 -3.75
CA GLN A 257 -16.51 -11.64 -5.21
C GLN A 257 -15.16 -11.88 -5.92
N ALA A 258 -14.04 -11.80 -5.16
CA ALA A 258 -12.68 -12.06 -5.65
C ALA A 258 -12.12 -13.42 -5.19
N ASP A 259 -12.95 -14.36 -4.72
CA ASP A 259 -12.47 -15.65 -4.17
C ASP A 259 -11.75 -16.52 -5.20
N TYR A 260 -12.01 -16.33 -6.49
CA TYR A 260 -11.32 -17.06 -7.58
C TYR A 260 -10.15 -16.29 -8.20
N LEU A 261 -9.72 -15.20 -7.55
CA LEU A 261 -8.60 -14.37 -7.99
C LEU A 261 -7.43 -14.52 -7.02
N THR A 262 -6.33 -15.12 -7.49
CA THR A 262 -5.08 -15.21 -6.71
C THR A 262 -3.86 -15.16 -7.63
N GLY A 263 -2.74 -14.63 -7.14
CA GLY A 263 -1.49 -14.49 -7.89
C GLY A 263 -1.49 -13.37 -8.93
N LEU A 264 -2.51 -12.52 -8.96
CA LEU A 264 -2.65 -11.45 -9.96
C LEU A 264 -1.89 -10.19 -9.57
N ALA A 265 -1.50 -9.41 -10.59
CA ALA A 265 -0.96 -8.06 -10.46
C ALA A 265 -1.85 -7.11 -11.27
N ILE A 266 -2.85 -6.49 -10.60
CA ILE A 266 -3.95 -5.76 -11.24
C ILE A 266 -3.58 -4.30 -11.42
N ASN A 267 -3.62 -3.80 -12.66
CA ASN A 267 -3.35 -2.39 -12.97
C ASN A 267 -4.52 -1.49 -12.55
N VAL A 268 -4.20 -0.42 -11.80
CA VAL A 268 -5.10 0.71 -11.54
C VAL A 268 -4.43 1.94 -12.16
N ALA A 269 -4.55 2.05 -13.49
CA ALA A 269 -3.67 2.89 -14.28
C ALA A 269 -4.40 3.75 -15.34
N GLY A 270 -5.73 3.72 -15.40
CA GLY A 270 -6.51 4.53 -16.35
C GLY A 270 -6.13 4.32 -17.83
N GLY A 271 -5.58 3.14 -18.16
CA GLY A 271 -5.12 2.78 -19.50
C GLY A 271 -3.68 3.19 -19.83
N SER A 272 -2.95 3.87 -18.93
CA SER A 272 -1.54 4.24 -19.18
C SER A 272 -0.58 3.04 -19.17
N HIS A 273 -1.03 1.90 -18.66
CA HIS A 273 -0.31 0.64 -18.70
C HIS A 273 -1.29 -0.52 -18.89
N MET A 274 -1.05 -1.34 -19.90
CA MET A 274 -1.83 -2.52 -20.27
C MET A 274 -0.89 -3.70 -20.46
N ASP A 275 -1.21 -4.86 -19.91
CA ASP A 275 -0.49 -6.14 -20.00
C ASP A 275 -1.46 -7.33 -19.92
#